data_a38374cb11a6096c17f6d0e7d98e28cf
#
_entry.id   a38374cb11a6096c17f6d0e7d98e28cf
#
_cell.length_a   1.000
_cell.length_b   1.000
_cell.length_c   1.000
_cell.angle_alpha   90.00
_cell.angle_beta   90.00
_cell.angle_gamma   90.00
#
_symmetry.space_group_name_H-M   'P 1'
#
loop_
_entity.id
_entity.type
_entity.pdbx_description
1 polymer ?
#
loop_
_entity_poly.entity_id
_entity_poly.type
_entity_poly.pdbx_seq_one_letter_code
_entity_poly.pdbx_strand_id
1 'polypeptide(L)'
;MFNNILVVCVGNICRSPTAERLLQRYHPELKVESAGLGALVGKGADPTAISVAAEHQLSLEGHCARQISRRLCRNYDLILTMQKRHIERLCEMAPEMRGKVMLFGHWDNECEIPDPYRKSRETFTAVYALLERSARQWAQALNAEQV
;
A
#
# COMPACT_ATOMS: atom_id res chain seq x y z
N MET A 1 15.88 5.89 -10.06
CA MET A 1 15.68 4.49 -9.69
C MET A 1 14.91 4.42 -8.38
N PHE A 2 13.87 3.60 -8.33
CA PHE A 2 13.02 3.50 -7.14
C PHE A 2 13.43 2.29 -6.30
N ASN A 3 14.02 2.54 -5.14
CA ASN A 3 14.47 1.48 -4.22
C ASN A 3 13.63 1.40 -2.96
N ASN A 4 13.10 2.53 -2.50
CA ASN A 4 12.33 2.62 -1.26
C ASN A 4 10.92 3.08 -1.57
N ILE A 5 9.94 2.23 -1.27
CA ILE A 5 8.53 2.46 -1.57
C ILE A 5 7.73 2.53 -0.26
N LEU A 6 6.87 3.52 -0.16
CA LEU A 6 5.92 3.61 0.95
C LEU A 6 4.51 3.39 0.41
N VAL A 7 3.78 2.45 0.99
CA VAL A 7 2.38 2.19 0.62
C VAL A 7 1.49 2.78 1.71
N VAL A 8 0.51 3.57 1.31
CA VAL A 8 -0.30 4.36 2.25
C VAL A 8 -1.79 4.07 2.08
N CYS A 9 -2.48 3.82 3.19
CA CYS A 9 -3.93 3.83 3.24
C CYS A 9 -4.35 4.69 4.44
N VAL A 10 -5.59 4.55 4.93
CA VAL A 10 -6.02 5.38 6.05
C VAL A 10 -5.55 4.80 7.37
N GLY A 11 -6.05 3.63 7.77
CA GLY A 11 -5.76 3.05 9.09
C GLY A 11 -4.45 2.29 9.20
N ASN A 12 -3.84 1.94 8.07
CA ASN A 12 -2.63 1.11 8.00
C ASN A 12 -2.81 -0.28 8.63
N ILE A 13 -4.00 -0.85 8.52
CA ILE A 13 -4.29 -2.19 9.04
C ILE A 13 -4.89 -3.14 8.01
N CYS A 14 -5.41 -2.66 6.88
CA CYS A 14 -6.05 -3.51 5.86
C CYS A 14 -5.31 -3.46 4.52
N ARG A 15 -5.53 -2.39 3.75
CA ARG A 15 -5.04 -2.28 2.37
C ARG A 15 -3.51 -2.18 2.29
N SER A 16 -2.92 -1.25 3.02
CA SER A 16 -1.49 -1.01 2.89
C SER A 16 -0.60 -2.13 3.43
N PRO A 17 -0.95 -2.82 4.53
CA PRO A 17 -0.17 -3.99 4.95
C PRO A 17 -0.17 -5.09 3.90
N THR A 18 -1.32 -5.37 3.32
CA THR A 18 -1.45 -6.40 2.28
C THR A 18 -0.66 -5.99 1.02
N ALA A 19 -0.83 -4.75 0.58
CA ALA A 19 -0.12 -4.24 -0.59
C ALA A 19 1.39 -4.26 -0.40
N GLU A 20 1.87 -3.87 0.78
CA GLU A 20 3.29 -3.91 1.13
C GLU A 20 3.87 -5.31 0.95
N ARG A 21 3.21 -6.31 1.55
CA ARG A 21 3.69 -7.70 1.52
C ARG A 21 3.59 -8.31 0.13
N LEU A 22 2.57 -7.96 -0.63
CA LEU A 22 2.43 -8.40 -2.02
C LEU A 22 3.53 -7.82 -2.90
N LEU A 23 3.77 -6.53 -2.82
CA LEU A 23 4.82 -5.89 -3.62
C LEU A 23 6.19 -6.46 -3.26
N GLN A 24 6.45 -6.67 -1.97
CA GLN A 24 7.67 -7.29 -1.49
C GLN A 24 7.85 -8.71 -2.06
N ARG A 25 6.74 -9.46 -2.16
CA ARG A 25 6.77 -10.82 -2.74
C ARG A 25 7.14 -10.81 -4.22
N TYR A 26 6.54 -9.90 -4.98
CA TYR A 26 6.76 -9.85 -6.43
C TYR A 26 8.04 -9.11 -6.83
N HIS A 27 8.60 -8.33 -5.91
CA HIS A 27 9.87 -7.63 -6.15
C HIS A 27 10.71 -7.60 -4.87
N PRO A 28 11.33 -8.74 -4.52
CA PRO A 28 12.03 -8.89 -3.22
C PRO A 28 13.17 -7.89 -2.98
N GLU A 29 13.72 -7.31 -4.03
CA GLU A 29 14.84 -6.38 -3.92
C GLU A 29 14.42 -4.98 -3.48
N LEU A 30 13.14 -4.65 -3.59
CA LEU A 30 12.63 -3.36 -3.14
C LEU A 30 12.50 -3.33 -1.62
N LYS A 31 12.78 -2.17 -1.03
CA LYS A 31 12.41 -1.93 0.35
C LYS A 31 11.00 -1.34 0.34
N VAL A 32 10.04 -2.10 0.82
CA VAL A 32 8.64 -1.69 0.84
C VAL A 32 8.16 -1.60 2.27
N GLU A 33 7.62 -0.45 2.64
CA GLU A 33 7.06 -0.20 3.95
C GLU A 33 5.68 0.43 3.81
N SER A 34 4.94 0.56 4.91
CA SER A 34 3.60 1.14 4.86
C SER A 34 3.33 2.07 6.04
N ALA A 35 2.33 2.92 5.88
CA ALA A 35 1.89 3.87 6.90
C ALA A 35 0.44 4.27 6.62
N GLY A 36 -0.18 5.01 7.52
CA GLY A 36 -1.56 5.46 7.38
C GLY A 36 -1.73 6.95 7.55
N LEU A 37 -2.69 7.51 6.83
CA LEU A 37 -3.06 8.92 6.94
C LEU A 37 -3.75 9.23 8.27
N GLY A 38 -4.49 8.26 8.80
CA GLY A 38 -5.07 8.28 10.14
C GLY A 38 -4.87 6.90 10.74
N ALA A 39 -3.61 6.53 11.00
CA ALA A 39 -3.24 5.18 11.41
C ALA A 39 -3.77 4.82 12.78
N LEU A 40 -4.17 3.55 12.93
CA LEU A 40 -4.47 2.97 14.22
C LEU A 40 -3.14 2.51 14.84
N VAL A 41 -2.35 3.48 15.26
CA VAL A 41 -0.96 3.30 15.67
C VAL A 41 -0.79 2.17 16.68
N GLY A 42 0.17 1.28 16.41
CA GLY A 42 0.47 0.16 17.26
C GLY A 42 -0.37 -1.09 17.02
N LYS A 43 -1.42 -1.00 16.22
CA LYS A 43 -2.29 -2.15 15.92
C LYS A 43 -1.65 -3.05 14.88
N GLY A 44 -1.89 -4.35 14.99
CA GLY A 44 -1.55 -5.31 13.96
C GLY A 44 -2.52 -5.20 12.79
N ALA A 45 -2.32 -6.02 11.77
CA ALA A 45 -3.23 -6.05 10.63
C ALA A 45 -4.62 -6.54 11.07
N ASP A 46 -5.65 -6.10 10.34
CA ASP A 46 -7.03 -6.49 10.58
C ASP A 46 -7.17 -8.02 10.49
N PRO A 47 -7.91 -8.67 11.43
CA PRO A 47 -8.04 -10.14 11.41
C PRO A 47 -8.60 -10.70 10.11
N THR A 48 -9.56 -10.03 9.48
CA THR A 48 -10.11 -10.49 8.20
C THR A 48 -9.07 -10.35 7.09
N ALA A 49 -8.30 -9.26 7.10
CA ALA A 49 -7.20 -9.07 6.15
C ALA A 49 -6.16 -10.19 6.30
N ILE A 50 -5.80 -10.52 7.54
CA ILE A 50 -4.86 -11.62 7.83
C ILE A 50 -5.37 -12.93 7.27
N SER A 51 -6.65 -13.24 7.53
CA SER A 51 -7.28 -14.49 7.11
C SER A 51 -7.34 -14.63 5.59
N VAL A 52 -7.75 -13.58 4.90
CA VAL A 52 -7.82 -13.58 3.43
C VAL A 52 -6.42 -13.73 2.82
N ALA A 53 -5.45 -12.98 3.34
CA ALA A 53 -4.06 -13.07 2.86
C ALA A 53 -3.49 -14.49 3.07
N ALA A 54 -3.82 -15.11 4.20
CA ALA A 54 -3.35 -16.46 4.51
C ALA A 54 -3.86 -17.51 3.51
N GLU A 55 -5.05 -17.31 2.95
CA GLU A 55 -5.59 -18.19 1.90
C GLU A 55 -4.69 -18.19 0.65
N HIS A 56 -3.89 -17.15 0.47
CA HIS A 56 -2.97 -16.98 -0.64
C HIS A 56 -1.51 -17.13 -0.19
N GLN A 57 -1.30 -17.76 0.96
CA GLN A 57 0.03 -17.97 1.55
C GLN A 57 0.81 -16.66 1.76
N LEU A 58 0.11 -15.57 2.02
CA LEU A 58 0.72 -14.28 2.33
C LEU A 58 0.58 -13.99 3.82
N SER A 59 1.71 -13.82 4.50
CA SER A 59 1.70 -13.50 5.93
C SER A 59 1.67 -12.00 6.15
N LEU A 60 0.81 -11.54 7.05
CA LEU A 60 0.79 -10.17 7.54
C LEU A 60 1.31 -10.10 8.98
N GLU A 61 1.95 -11.18 9.43
CA GLU A 61 2.49 -11.26 10.78
C GLU A 61 3.56 -10.20 11.01
N GLY A 62 3.58 -9.65 12.22
CA GLY A 62 4.56 -8.65 12.59
C GLY A 62 4.23 -7.23 12.14
N HIS A 63 3.14 -7.05 11.39
CA HIS A 63 2.74 -5.71 10.99
C HIS A 63 2.37 -4.87 12.21
N CYS A 64 2.81 -3.61 12.20
CA CYS A 64 2.48 -2.64 13.24
C CYS A 64 2.14 -1.32 12.55
N ALA A 65 0.90 -0.87 12.72
CA ALA A 65 0.42 0.34 12.08
C ALA A 65 1.17 1.57 12.57
N ARG A 66 1.56 2.45 11.66
CA ARG A 66 2.26 3.69 11.99
C ARG A 66 1.72 4.88 11.21
N GLN A 67 1.79 6.04 11.83
CA GLN A 67 1.28 7.28 11.25
C GLN A 67 2.27 7.86 10.26
N ILE A 68 1.75 8.30 9.10
CA ILE A 68 2.55 9.01 8.12
C ILE A 68 2.89 10.42 8.64
N SER A 69 4.06 10.92 8.26
CA SER A 69 4.47 12.28 8.57
C SER A 69 5.23 12.84 7.36
N ARG A 70 5.34 14.15 7.30
CA ARG A 70 6.13 14.82 6.26
C ARG A 70 7.58 14.33 6.28
N ARG A 71 8.14 14.17 7.48
CA ARG A 71 9.50 13.67 7.66
C ARG A 71 9.66 12.25 7.15
N LEU A 72 8.70 11.37 7.47
CA LEU A 72 8.72 9.99 7.01
C LEU A 72 8.71 9.91 5.47
N CYS A 73 7.88 10.72 4.82
CA CYS A 73 7.74 10.72 3.37
C CYS A 73 9.06 10.95 2.63
N ARG A 74 9.96 11.72 3.23
CA ARG A 74 11.25 12.07 2.61
C ARG A 74 12.19 10.89 2.43
N ASN A 75 11.95 9.79 3.15
CA ASN A 75 12.79 8.60 3.10
C ASN A 75 12.47 7.69 1.92
N TYR A 76 11.45 8.02 1.13
CA TYR A 76 10.98 7.13 0.07
C TYR A 76 11.09 7.79 -1.30
N ASP A 77 11.35 6.94 -2.31
CA ASP A 77 11.45 7.37 -3.70
C ASP A 77 10.09 7.46 -4.37
N LEU A 78 9.14 6.65 -3.88
CA LEU A 78 7.80 6.55 -4.44
C LEU A 78 6.81 6.27 -3.31
N ILE A 79 5.66 6.93 -3.36
CA ILE A 79 4.60 6.76 -2.38
C ILE A 79 3.34 6.34 -3.13
N LEU A 80 2.77 5.19 -2.76
CA LEU A 80 1.61 4.62 -3.43
C LEU A 80 0.40 4.66 -2.51
N THR A 81 -0.67 5.29 -2.99
CA THR A 81 -1.90 5.46 -2.23
C THR A 81 -3.04 4.66 -2.86
N MET A 82 -4.11 4.45 -2.10
CA MET A 82 -5.23 3.62 -2.55
C MET A 82 -6.29 4.40 -3.32
N GLN A 83 -6.45 5.69 -3.03
CA GLN A 83 -7.49 6.53 -3.61
C GLN A 83 -6.95 7.91 -3.94
N LYS A 84 -7.56 8.57 -4.92
CA LYS A 84 -7.12 9.91 -5.35
C LYS A 84 -7.18 10.94 -4.23
N ARG A 85 -8.17 10.85 -3.36
CA ARG A 85 -8.27 11.75 -2.20
C ARG A 85 -7.08 11.61 -1.24
N HIS A 86 -6.44 10.43 -1.21
CA HIS A 86 -5.23 10.23 -0.41
C HIS A 86 -4.06 10.99 -1.00
N ILE A 87 -3.97 11.04 -2.33
CA ILE A 87 -2.93 11.82 -3.02
C ILE A 87 -3.08 13.29 -2.64
N GLU A 88 -4.30 13.81 -2.71
CA GLU A 88 -4.59 15.21 -2.36
C GLU A 88 -4.22 15.52 -0.92
N ARG A 89 -4.63 14.67 0.03
CA ARG A 89 -4.30 14.85 1.45
C ARG A 89 -2.80 14.84 1.69
N LEU A 90 -2.11 13.91 1.05
CA LEU A 90 -0.67 13.77 1.23
C LEU A 90 0.07 14.97 0.65
N CYS A 91 -0.36 15.46 -0.51
CA CYS A 91 0.23 16.64 -1.13
C CYS A 91 -0.07 17.94 -0.34
N GLU A 92 -1.19 18.01 0.38
CA GLU A 92 -1.48 19.12 1.28
C GLU A 92 -0.54 19.10 2.48
N MET A 93 -0.30 17.90 3.04
CA MET A 93 0.58 17.71 4.19
C MET A 93 2.04 17.94 3.81
N ALA A 94 2.44 17.48 2.65
CA ALA A 94 3.83 17.52 2.18
C ALA A 94 3.88 17.88 0.68
N PRO A 95 3.72 19.17 0.34
CA PRO A 95 3.67 19.60 -1.07
C PRO A 95 4.88 19.18 -1.90
N GLU A 96 6.04 19.04 -1.27
CA GLU A 96 7.26 18.61 -1.95
C GLU A 96 7.20 17.15 -2.44
N MET A 97 6.22 16.38 -1.98
CA MET A 97 6.06 14.99 -2.39
C MET A 97 5.25 14.82 -3.68
N ARG A 98 4.68 15.91 -4.21
CA ARG A 98 3.75 15.85 -5.35
C ARG A 98 4.24 15.03 -6.53
N GLY A 99 5.52 15.09 -6.85
CA GLY A 99 6.10 14.32 -7.96
C GLY A 99 6.36 12.84 -7.66
N LYS A 100 6.17 12.40 -6.41
CA LYS A 100 6.47 11.05 -5.96
C LYS A 100 5.23 10.23 -5.60
N VAL A 101 4.04 10.82 -5.59
CA VAL A 101 2.81 10.15 -5.13
C VAL A 101 1.98 9.68 -6.31
N MET A 102 1.64 8.39 -6.32
CA MET A 102 0.84 7.78 -7.36
C MET A 102 -0.17 6.81 -6.75
N LEU A 103 -1.18 6.40 -7.53
CA LEU A 103 -2.11 5.37 -7.10
C LEU A 103 -1.46 3.98 -7.14
N PHE A 104 -1.78 3.15 -6.17
CA PHE A 104 -1.38 1.75 -6.21
C PHE A 104 -1.99 1.06 -7.45
N GLY A 105 -3.21 1.44 -7.82
CA GLY A 105 -3.88 0.96 -9.03
C GLY A 105 -3.53 1.71 -10.30
N HIS A 106 -2.44 2.46 -10.32
CA HIS A 106 -2.05 3.30 -11.47
C HIS A 106 -2.04 2.54 -12.79
N TRP A 107 -1.46 1.36 -12.81
CA TRP A 107 -1.33 0.55 -14.05
C TRP A 107 -2.59 -0.22 -14.39
N ASP A 108 -3.58 -0.25 -13.51
CA ASP A 108 -4.88 -0.90 -13.70
C ASP A 108 -5.95 0.18 -13.95
N ASN A 109 -5.77 0.94 -15.03
CA ASN A 109 -6.65 2.05 -15.42
C ASN A 109 -6.83 3.09 -14.32
N GLU A 110 -5.79 3.36 -13.55
CA GLU A 110 -5.83 4.29 -12.42
C GLU A 110 -6.97 3.96 -11.45
N CYS A 111 -7.20 2.67 -11.20
CA CYS A 111 -8.29 2.26 -10.34
C CYS A 111 -8.05 2.65 -8.88
N GLU A 112 -9.13 2.99 -8.20
CA GLU A 112 -9.10 3.21 -6.77
C GLU A 112 -9.40 1.90 -6.07
N ILE A 113 -8.70 1.63 -4.96
CA ILE A 113 -8.90 0.41 -4.18
C ILE A 113 -9.75 0.78 -2.98
N PRO A 114 -11.01 0.29 -2.91
CA PRO A 114 -11.91 0.68 -1.83
C PRO A 114 -11.48 0.13 -0.47
N ASP A 115 -11.95 0.79 0.59
CA ASP A 115 -11.63 0.40 1.96
C ASP A 115 -12.57 -0.73 2.40
N PRO A 116 -12.04 -1.94 2.72
CA PRO A 116 -12.86 -3.06 3.15
C PRO A 116 -13.16 -3.07 4.65
N TYR A 117 -12.60 -2.12 5.41
CA TYR A 117 -12.70 -2.10 6.86
C TYR A 117 -14.14 -2.15 7.35
N ARG A 118 -14.43 -3.09 8.25
CA ARG A 118 -15.75 -3.37 8.81
C ARG A 118 -16.77 -3.84 7.78
N LYS A 119 -16.33 -4.28 6.62
CA LYS A 119 -17.19 -4.84 5.58
C LYS A 119 -17.11 -6.36 5.56
N SER A 120 -17.84 -6.99 4.65
CA SER A 120 -17.92 -8.45 4.56
C SER A 120 -16.59 -9.07 4.12
N ARG A 121 -16.44 -10.37 4.39
CA ARG A 121 -15.29 -11.13 3.91
C ARG A 121 -15.19 -11.11 2.39
N GLU A 122 -16.32 -11.16 1.69
CA GLU A 122 -16.33 -11.05 0.22
C GLU A 122 -15.73 -9.74 -0.26
N THR A 123 -15.98 -8.64 0.47
CA THR A 123 -15.37 -7.36 0.16
C THR A 123 -13.87 -7.40 0.35
N PHE A 124 -13.37 -8.01 1.43
CA PHE A 124 -11.93 -8.19 1.66
C PHE A 124 -11.30 -9.04 0.55
N THR A 125 -11.98 -10.10 0.12
CA THR A 125 -11.49 -10.97 -0.96
C THR A 125 -11.39 -10.20 -2.28
N ALA A 126 -12.40 -9.40 -2.61
CA ALA A 126 -12.39 -8.57 -3.81
C ALA A 126 -11.26 -7.54 -3.78
N VAL A 127 -11.06 -6.90 -2.63
CA VAL A 127 -9.98 -5.92 -2.44
C VAL A 127 -8.62 -6.60 -2.55
N TYR A 128 -8.46 -7.79 -1.97
CA TYR A 128 -7.22 -8.55 -2.11
C TYR A 128 -6.87 -8.79 -3.58
N ALA A 129 -7.87 -9.19 -4.39
CA ALA A 129 -7.64 -9.44 -5.81
C ALA A 129 -7.15 -8.19 -6.55
N LEU A 130 -7.73 -7.01 -6.22
CA LEU A 130 -7.29 -5.74 -6.80
C LEU A 130 -5.84 -5.41 -6.37
N LEU A 131 -5.53 -5.63 -5.10
CA LEU A 131 -4.19 -5.36 -4.58
C LEU A 131 -3.16 -6.28 -5.22
N GLU A 132 -3.48 -7.56 -5.39
CA GLU A 132 -2.56 -8.51 -6.01
C GLU A 132 -2.26 -8.14 -7.46
N ARG A 133 -3.29 -7.81 -8.24
CA ARG A 133 -3.13 -7.41 -9.63
C ARG A 133 -2.27 -6.15 -9.74
N SER A 134 -2.56 -5.15 -8.91
CA SER A 134 -1.81 -3.90 -8.92
C SER A 134 -0.36 -4.10 -8.48
N ALA A 135 -0.12 -4.95 -7.48
CA ALA A 135 1.23 -5.25 -7.01
C ALA A 135 2.06 -5.91 -8.11
N ARG A 136 1.48 -6.85 -8.86
CA ARG A 136 2.17 -7.49 -9.98
C ARG A 136 2.55 -6.48 -11.06
N GLN A 137 1.62 -5.56 -11.38
CA GLN A 137 1.85 -4.54 -12.39
C GLN A 137 2.96 -3.57 -11.96
N TRP A 138 2.95 -3.13 -10.71
CA TRP A 138 4.02 -2.28 -10.18
C TRP A 138 5.37 -2.99 -10.18
N ALA A 139 5.40 -4.25 -9.73
CA ALA A 139 6.64 -5.02 -9.73
C ALA A 139 7.23 -5.12 -11.13
N GLN A 140 6.37 -5.36 -12.13
CA GLN A 140 6.79 -5.44 -13.52
C GLN A 140 7.32 -4.10 -14.03
N ALA A 141 6.62 -3.00 -13.74
CA ALA A 141 7.03 -1.66 -14.15
C ALA A 141 8.36 -1.26 -13.52
N LEU A 142 8.54 -1.55 -12.24
CA LEU A 142 9.77 -1.20 -11.53
C LEU A 142 10.95 -2.07 -11.97
N ASN A 143 10.72 -3.32 -12.33
CA ASN A 143 11.75 -4.18 -12.90
C ASN A 143 12.22 -3.65 -14.26
N ALA A 144 11.29 -3.18 -15.09
CA ALA A 144 11.62 -2.66 -16.42
C ALA A 144 12.53 -1.42 -16.32
N GLU A 145 12.35 -0.58 -15.30
CA GLU A 145 13.19 0.59 -15.09
C GLU A 145 14.62 0.26 -14.66
N GLN A 146 14.83 -0.92 -14.11
CA GLN A 146 16.13 -1.34 -13.61
C GLN A 146 17.00 -2.03 -14.67
N VAL A 147 16.45 -2.24 -15.84
CA VAL A 147 17.15 -2.88 -16.97
C VAL A 147 17.92 -1.83 -17.83
#